data_dd5bd3b8fb30f4aeb3472048d70fce79
#
_entry.id   dd5bd3b8fb30f4aeb3472048d70fce79
#
_cell.length_a   1.000
_cell.length_b   1.000
_cell.length_c   1.000
_cell.angle_alpha   90.00
_cell.angle_beta   90.00
_cell.angle_gamma   90.00
#
_symmetry.space_group_name_H-M   'P 1'
#
loop_
_entity.id
_entity.type
_entity.pdbx_description
1 polymer ?
#
loop_
_entity_poly.entity_id
_entity_poly.type
_entity_poly.pdbx_seq_one_letter_code
_entity_poly.pdbx_strand_id
1 'polypeptide(L)'
;MKRSFSTLLLALLLAGCASEEGVVDKGAYELDTRHQAQAAYPRIKVLVIHYTADDFDTSLATLTDKNVSSHYLIPAKPPAPQGKPRIWQLVPESELAWHAGISFWRGTNRINDTSVGIELENRGWRKTDGVKIFTPFEPGQIAALIPLARDIIARYDIKPQNVVAHSDIAPQRKDDPGPLFPWRELAQQG
;
A
#
# COMPACT_ATOMS: atom_id res chain seq x y z
N MET A 1 -31.45 41.74 61.45
CA MET A 1 -31.01 40.35 61.36
C MET A 1 -30.58 40.12 59.91
N LYS A 2 -29.25 40.13 59.64
CA LYS A 2 -28.68 39.89 58.31
C LYS A 2 -28.07 38.49 58.33
N ARG A 3 -28.59 37.56 57.51
CA ARG A 3 -28.06 36.21 57.36
C ARG A 3 -27.02 36.21 56.20
N SER A 4 -25.76 36.00 56.55
CA SER A 4 -24.71 35.75 55.57
C SER A 4 -24.77 34.29 55.07
N PHE A 5 -24.92 34.09 53.77
CA PHE A 5 -24.72 32.78 53.10
C PHE A 5 -23.29 32.69 52.73
N SER A 6 -22.54 31.77 53.34
CA SER A 6 -21.20 31.38 52.90
C SER A 6 -21.34 30.32 51.82
N THR A 7 -20.94 30.67 50.59
CA THR A 7 -20.85 29.73 49.46
C THR A 7 -19.52 29.00 49.55
N LEU A 8 -19.57 27.70 49.83
CA LEU A 8 -18.41 26.83 49.87
C LEU A 8 -18.10 26.41 48.42
N LEU A 9 -17.02 26.94 47.86
CA LEU A 9 -16.55 26.59 46.52
C LEU A 9 -15.73 25.29 46.59
N LEU A 10 -16.31 24.16 46.15
CA LEU A 10 -15.66 22.87 46.09
C LEU A 10 -14.80 22.81 44.81
N ALA A 11 -13.49 23.03 44.92
CA ALA A 11 -12.54 22.86 43.80
C ALA A 11 -12.32 21.36 43.57
N LEU A 12 -12.89 20.80 42.51
CA LEU A 12 -12.53 19.47 41.98
C LEU A 12 -11.13 19.55 41.37
N LEU A 13 -10.14 19.01 42.04
CA LEU A 13 -8.83 18.72 41.48
C LEU A 13 -8.97 17.54 40.53
N LEU A 14 -9.06 17.80 39.25
CA LEU A 14 -8.84 16.80 38.19
C LEU A 14 -7.35 16.45 38.18
N ALA A 15 -6.98 15.40 38.90
CA ALA A 15 -5.68 14.75 38.74
C ALA A 15 -5.70 14.01 37.37
N GLY A 16 -5.41 14.73 36.30
CA GLY A 16 -5.08 14.12 35.02
C GLY A 16 -3.81 13.35 35.22
N CYS A 17 -3.83 12.02 35.00
CA CYS A 17 -2.61 11.24 34.82
C CYS A 17 -1.87 11.83 33.62
N ALA A 18 -0.86 12.66 33.84
CA ALA A 18 0.07 13.07 32.82
C ALA A 18 0.87 11.80 32.43
N SER A 19 0.53 11.17 31.30
CA SER A 19 1.37 10.13 30.73
C SER A 19 2.71 10.75 30.40
N GLU A 20 3.78 10.12 30.81
CA GLU A 20 5.14 10.55 30.48
C GLU A 20 5.33 10.50 28.96
N GLU A 21 5.81 11.59 28.35
CA GLU A 21 5.98 11.66 26.88
C GLU A 21 6.94 10.55 26.42
N GLY A 22 6.51 9.79 25.40
CA GLY A 22 7.25 8.64 24.87
C GLY A 22 7.08 7.33 25.65
N VAL A 23 6.24 7.31 26.71
CA VAL A 23 5.82 6.09 27.41
C VAL A 23 4.35 5.81 27.11
N VAL A 24 4.07 4.61 26.60
CA VAL A 24 2.73 4.16 26.21
C VAL A 24 2.28 3.03 27.15
N ASP A 25 1.22 3.29 27.91
CA ASP A 25 0.58 2.26 28.74
C ASP A 25 -0.14 1.24 27.84
N LYS A 26 0.18 -0.04 28.00
CA LYS A 26 -0.42 -1.20 27.33
C LYS A 26 -1.28 -2.04 28.28
N GLY A 27 -1.57 -1.56 29.47
CA GLY A 27 -2.35 -2.22 30.48
C GLY A 27 -1.55 -3.22 31.35
N ALA A 28 -0.95 -4.23 30.74
CA ALA A 28 -0.11 -5.22 31.44
C ALA A 28 1.38 -4.84 31.50
N TYR A 29 1.79 -3.84 30.72
CA TYR A 29 3.17 -3.32 30.66
C TYR A 29 3.17 -1.91 30.09
N GLU A 30 4.27 -1.19 30.30
CA GLU A 30 4.53 0.11 29.67
C GLU A 30 5.58 -0.08 28.55
N LEU A 31 5.39 0.64 27.44
CA LEU A 31 6.32 0.66 26.34
C LEU A 31 7.04 2.01 26.29
N ASP A 32 8.32 2.03 26.61
CA ASP A 32 9.18 3.22 26.51
C ASP A 32 9.76 3.31 25.09
N THR A 33 9.42 4.36 24.35
CA THR A 33 9.85 4.60 22.96
C THR A 33 10.90 5.72 22.86
N ARG A 34 11.44 6.22 23.97
CA ARG A 34 12.39 7.35 24.00
C ARG A 34 13.78 7.01 23.48
N HIS A 35 14.16 5.73 23.53
CA HIS A 35 15.48 5.26 23.12
C HIS A 35 15.36 4.35 21.88
N GLN A 36 15.45 4.96 20.69
CA GLN A 36 15.38 4.20 19.44
C GLN A 36 16.77 3.94 18.86
N ALA A 37 16.96 2.75 18.30
CA ALA A 37 18.20 2.38 17.62
C ALA A 37 18.34 3.18 16.31
N GLN A 38 19.55 3.67 16.03
CA GLN A 38 19.87 4.32 14.75
C GLN A 38 19.92 3.30 13.59
N ALA A 39 20.31 2.05 13.87
CA ALA A 39 20.37 0.96 12.88
C ALA A 39 18.99 0.32 12.67
N ALA A 40 18.00 1.13 12.33
CA ALA A 40 16.65 0.69 11.99
C ALA A 40 16.37 0.97 10.50
N TYR A 41 15.91 -0.05 9.77
CA TYR A 41 15.66 0.05 8.32
C TYR A 41 14.26 -0.46 7.99
N PRO A 42 13.56 0.14 7.01
CA PRO A 42 12.29 -0.37 6.53
C PRO A 42 12.41 -1.82 6.04
N ARG A 43 11.42 -2.65 6.35
CA ARG A 43 11.34 -4.01 5.79
C ARG A 43 10.94 -4.01 4.32
N ILE A 44 10.07 -3.08 3.92
CA ILE A 44 9.64 -2.90 2.54
C ILE A 44 10.79 -2.29 1.75
N LYS A 45 11.14 -2.95 0.64
CA LYS A 45 12.27 -2.57 -0.24
C LYS A 45 11.92 -2.62 -1.72
N VAL A 46 10.78 -3.20 -2.08
CA VAL A 46 10.35 -3.45 -3.45
C VAL A 46 8.90 -2.99 -3.62
N LEU A 47 8.63 -2.32 -4.72
CA LEU A 47 7.28 -2.04 -5.21
C LEU A 47 7.04 -2.89 -6.46
N VAL A 48 6.01 -3.74 -6.42
CA VAL A 48 5.68 -4.64 -7.53
C VAL A 48 4.38 -4.20 -8.18
N ILE A 49 4.42 -3.98 -9.49
CA ILE A 49 3.26 -3.59 -10.28
C ILE A 49 2.70 -4.80 -11.01
N HIS A 50 1.38 -4.95 -10.91
CA HIS A 50 0.61 -6.03 -11.51
C HIS A 50 -0.52 -5.51 -12.39
N TYR A 51 -1.12 -6.40 -13.18
CA TYR A 51 -2.48 -6.27 -13.64
C TYR A 51 -3.30 -7.50 -13.22
N THR A 52 -4.61 -7.31 -13.00
CA THR A 52 -5.49 -8.35 -12.49
C THR A 52 -5.85 -9.45 -13.50
N ALA A 53 -5.72 -9.19 -14.80
CA ALA A 53 -6.21 -10.01 -15.92
C ALA A 53 -7.74 -10.21 -15.93
N ASP A 54 -8.49 -9.39 -15.19
CA ASP A 54 -9.95 -9.51 -15.02
C ASP A 54 -10.61 -8.12 -14.89
N ASP A 55 -11.95 -8.09 -14.72
CA ASP A 55 -12.67 -6.87 -14.35
C ASP A 55 -12.57 -6.58 -12.85
N PHE A 56 -13.05 -5.39 -12.47
CA PHE A 56 -12.92 -4.90 -11.10
C PHE A 56 -13.58 -5.81 -10.06
N ASP A 57 -14.84 -6.22 -10.30
CA ASP A 57 -15.62 -6.98 -9.31
C ASP A 57 -15.03 -8.38 -9.09
N THR A 58 -14.62 -9.04 -10.16
CA THR A 58 -13.92 -10.33 -10.11
C THR A 58 -12.56 -10.19 -9.45
N SER A 59 -11.81 -9.14 -9.78
CA SER A 59 -10.51 -8.83 -9.18
C SER A 59 -10.62 -8.56 -7.69
N LEU A 60 -11.59 -7.76 -7.27
CA LEU A 60 -11.85 -7.46 -5.86
C LEU A 60 -12.20 -8.73 -5.08
N ALA A 61 -13.12 -9.55 -5.62
CA ALA A 61 -13.50 -10.82 -4.99
C ALA A 61 -12.29 -11.76 -4.83
N THR A 62 -11.45 -11.88 -5.87
CA THR A 62 -10.25 -12.74 -5.86
C THR A 62 -9.21 -12.26 -4.86
N LEU A 63 -8.93 -10.94 -4.82
CA LEU A 63 -7.89 -10.36 -3.98
C LEU A 63 -8.30 -10.18 -2.52
N THR A 64 -9.57 -10.35 -2.20
CA THR A 64 -10.10 -10.34 -0.82
C THR A 64 -10.41 -11.75 -0.30
N ASP A 65 -10.22 -12.78 -1.11
CA ASP A 65 -10.30 -14.19 -0.68
C ASP A 65 -8.96 -14.62 -0.01
N LYS A 66 -8.91 -15.86 0.43
CA LYS A 66 -7.80 -16.44 1.24
C LYS A 66 -6.58 -16.91 0.43
N ASN A 67 -6.65 -16.95 -0.91
CA ASN A 67 -5.61 -17.60 -1.72
C ASN A 67 -4.52 -16.66 -2.23
N VAL A 68 -4.92 -15.44 -2.64
CA VAL A 68 -4.03 -14.39 -3.12
C VAL A 68 -4.54 -13.04 -2.63
N SER A 69 -3.65 -12.07 -2.49
CA SER A 69 -4.02 -10.72 -2.09
C SER A 69 -3.01 -9.71 -2.63
N SER A 70 -3.37 -8.44 -2.65
CA SER A 70 -2.47 -7.33 -2.92
C SER A 70 -2.72 -6.21 -1.93
N HIS A 71 -1.75 -5.32 -1.73
CA HIS A 71 -1.94 -4.18 -0.83
C HIS A 71 -2.95 -3.19 -1.42
N TYR A 72 -2.87 -2.95 -2.72
CA TYR A 72 -3.72 -1.97 -3.39
C TYR A 72 -4.33 -2.53 -4.67
N LEU A 73 -5.57 -2.10 -4.93
CA LEU A 73 -6.27 -2.32 -6.19
C LEU A 73 -6.75 -0.97 -6.75
N ILE A 74 -6.37 -0.69 -8.01
CA ILE A 74 -6.77 0.53 -8.73
C ILE A 74 -7.71 0.15 -9.87
N PRO A 75 -8.97 0.60 -9.89
CA PRO A 75 -9.89 0.38 -11.00
C PRO A 75 -9.37 0.98 -12.31
N ALA A 76 -9.79 0.45 -13.46
CA ALA A 76 -9.50 1.03 -14.76
C ALA A 76 -10.02 2.48 -14.86
N LYS A 77 -11.17 2.75 -14.25
CA LYS A 77 -11.76 4.09 -14.13
C LYS A 77 -12.00 4.42 -12.66
N PRO A 78 -10.99 4.94 -11.94
CA PRO A 78 -11.14 5.20 -10.52
C PRO A 78 -12.26 6.23 -10.26
N PRO A 79 -13.26 5.91 -9.42
CA PRO A 79 -14.26 6.90 -9.03
C PRO A 79 -13.61 8.04 -8.27
N ALA A 80 -14.06 9.27 -8.53
CA ALA A 80 -13.52 10.47 -7.92
C ALA A 80 -14.60 11.31 -7.22
N PRO A 81 -15.22 10.83 -6.13
CA PRO A 81 -16.41 11.44 -5.54
C PRO A 81 -16.16 12.85 -4.97
N GLN A 82 -14.92 13.21 -4.72
CA GLN A 82 -14.51 14.54 -4.24
C GLN A 82 -13.36 15.11 -5.08
N GLY A 83 -13.34 14.80 -6.39
CA GLY A 83 -12.27 15.21 -7.30
C GLY A 83 -10.95 14.46 -7.11
N LYS A 84 -10.89 13.49 -6.20
CA LYS A 84 -9.70 12.64 -5.96
C LYS A 84 -10.01 11.20 -6.34
N PRO A 85 -9.13 10.51 -7.08
CA PRO A 85 -9.33 9.12 -7.44
C PRO A 85 -9.38 8.23 -6.19
N ARG A 86 -10.36 7.31 -6.15
CA ARG A 86 -10.44 6.32 -5.08
C ARG A 86 -9.64 5.10 -5.46
N ILE A 87 -8.77 4.69 -4.55
CA ILE A 87 -7.95 3.47 -4.60
C ILE A 87 -8.39 2.56 -3.45
N TRP A 88 -8.43 1.26 -3.67
CA TRP A 88 -8.74 0.29 -2.62
C TRP A 88 -7.45 -0.20 -1.96
N GLN A 89 -7.34 -0.03 -0.65
CA GLN A 89 -6.35 -0.72 0.15
C GLN A 89 -6.98 -2.01 0.67
N LEU A 90 -6.46 -3.15 0.27
CA LEU A 90 -6.99 -4.48 0.63
C LEU A 90 -6.20 -5.11 1.78
N VAL A 91 -4.89 -4.86 1.82
CA VAL A 91 -3.99 -5.29 2.90
C VAL A 91 -3.23 -4.07 3.43
N PRO A 92 -3.16 -3.86 4.76
CA PRO A 92 -2.29 -2.83 5.33
C PRO A 92 -0.81 -3.09 4.98
N GLU A 93 -0.03 -2.04 4.71
CA GLU A 93 1.40 -2.20 4.38
C GLU A 93 2.25 -2.76 5.53
N SER A 94 1.75 -2.75 6.75
CA SER A 94 2.37 -3.41 7.90
C SER A 94 2.29 -4.95 7.84
N GLU A 95 1.43 -5.48 6.96
CA GLU A 95 1.18 -6.89 6.80
C GLU A 95 1.72 -7.39 5.45
N LEU A 96 1.82 -8.70 5.30
CA LEU A 96 2.26 -9.35 4.07
C LEU A 96 1.05 -9.64 3.18
N ALA A 97 1.09 -9.21 1.92
CA ALA A 97 0.14 -9.62 0.90
C ALA A 97 0.73 -10.72 0.00
N TRP A 98 -0.10 -11.65 -0.46
CA TRP A 98 0.28 -12.78 -1.31
C TRP A 98 0.12 -12.44 -2.80
N HIS A 99 1.02 -11.59 -3.35
CA HIS A 99 0.95 -11.11 -4.75
C HIS A 99 2.09 -11.61 -5.65
N ALA A 100 3.29 -11.85 -5.08
CA ALA A 100 4.48 -12.16 -5.89
C ALA A 100 4.60 -13.65 -6.26
N GLY A 101 4.05 -14.55 -5.42
CA GLY A 101 4.17 -15.99 -5.59
C GLY A 101 5.63 -16.45 -5.61
N ILE A 102 5.93 -17.52 -6.38
CA ILE A 102 7.32 -17.97 -6.60
C ILE A 102 8.01 -16.93 -7.49
N SER A 103 8.97 -16.22 -6.93
CA SER A 103 9.62 -15.07 -7.55
C SER A 103 11.04 -14.89 -7.02
N PHE A 104 11.86 -14.11 -7.74
CA PHE A 104 13.24 -13.82 -7.37
C PHE A 104 13.61 -12.40 -7.81
N TRP A 105 14.24 -11.63 -6.93
CA TRP A 105 14.78 -10.33 -7.26
C TRP A 105 16.04 -10.03 -6.45
N ARG A 106 17.13 -9.69 -7.14
CA ARG A 106 18.40 -9.19 -6.55
C ARG A 106 18.89 -9.98 -5.33
N GLY A 107 18.84 -11.31 -5.41
CA GLY A 107 19.37 -12.20 -4.36
C GLY A 107 18.34 -12.69 -3.34
N THR A 108 17.05 -12.33 -3.47
CA THR A 108 15.99 -12.82 -2.59
C THR A 108 14.84 -13.46 -3.36
N ASN A 109 14.23 -14.48 -2.78
CA ASN A 109 12.99 -15.12 -3.22
C ASN A 109 11.81 -14.84 -2.27
N ARG A 110 12.01 -14.03 -1.24
CA ARG A 110 10.98 -13.66 -0.26
C ARG A 110 10.38 -12.30 -0.59
N ILE A 111 9.88 -12.16 -1.82
CA ILE A 111 9.41 -10.85 -2.31
C ILE A 111 8.16 -10.40 -1.57
N ASN A 112 7.20 -11.28 -1.28
CA ASN A 112 6.01 -10.91 -0.49
C ASN A 112 6.38 -10.29 0.87
N ASP A 113 7.46 -10.77 1.53
CA ASP A 113 7.85 -10.31 2.87
C ASP A 113 8.42 -8.89 2.87
N THR A 114 8.89 -8.41 1.71
CA THR A 114 9.68 -7.17 1.59
C THR A 114 9.16 -6.22 0.51
N SER A 115 7.93 -6.41 0.04
CA SER A 115 7.33 -5.60 -1.00
C SER A 115 5.94 -5.09 -0.67
N VAL A 116 5.55 -4.05 -1.40
CA VAL A 116 4.16 -3.64 -1.59
C VAL A 116 3.75 -4.03 -3.00
N GLY A 117 2.59 -4.68 -3.16
CA GLY A 117 2.00 -5.00 -4.46
C GLY A 117 0.86 -4.04 -4.79
N ILE A 118 0.84 -3.54 -6.02
CA ILE A 118 -0.26 -2.75 -6.57
C ILE A 118 -0.84 -3.50 -7.78
N GLU A 119 -2.11 -3.81 -7.70
CA GLU A 119 -2.89 -4.39 -8.80
C GLU A 119 -3.65 -3.30 -9.56
N LEU A 120 -3.56 -3.35 -10.86
CA LEU A 120 -4.31 -2.49 -11.78
C LEU A 120 -5.38 -3.32 -12.47
N GLU A 121 -6.65 -2.93 -12.33
CA GLU A 121 -7.70 -3.55 -13.12
C GLU A 121 -7.37 -3.42 -14.61
N ASN A 122 -7.14 -4.53 -15.27
CA ASN A 122 -6.85 -4.58 -16.70
C ASN A 122 -7.04 -6.02 -17.17
N ARG A 123 -7.67 -6.22 -18.33
CA ARG A 123 -7.93 -7.55 -18.91
C ARG A 123 -6.66 -8.30 -19.35
N GLY A 124 -5.49 -7.69 -19.19
CA GLY A 124 -4.23 -8.28 -19.62
C GLY A 124 -4.16 -8.38 -21.14
N TRP A 125 -4.14 -9.59 -21.66
CA TRP A 125 -4.07 -9.83 -23.11
C TRP A 125 -5.10 -10.87 -23.58
N ARG A 126 -5.45 -10.77 -24.85
CA ARG A 126 -6.19 -11.80 -25.58
C ARG A 126 -5.35 -12.34 -26.73
N LYS A 127 -5.60 -13.57 -27.14
CA LYS A 127 -4.97 -14.15 -28.32
C LYS A 127 -5.83 -13.87 -29.55
N THR A 128 -5.26 -13.25 -30.58
CA THR A 128 -5.90 -13.01 -31.87
C THR A 128 -4.94 -13.49 -32.96
N ASP A 129 -5.37 -14.43 -33.78
CA ASP A 129 -4.55 -15.03 -34.86
C ASP A 129 -3.15 -15.52 -34.39
N GLY A 130 -3.13 -16.10 -33.19
CA GLY A 130 -1.89 -16.61 -32.60
C GLY A 130 -1.03 -15.56 -31.85
N VAL A 131 -1.36 -14.27 -31.96
CA VAL A 131 -0.62 -13.15 -31.37
C VAL A 131 -1.26 -12.68 -30.08
N LYS A 132 -0.47 -12.36 -29.05
CA LYS A 132 -0.94 -11.69 -27.81
C LYS A 132 -1.21 -10.21 -28.11
N ILE A 133 -2.43 -9.77 -27.91
CA ILE A 133 -2.85 -8.38 -28.01
C ILE A 133 -3.15 -7.88 -26.59
N PHE A 134 -2.27 -7.04 -26.07
CA PHE A 134 -2.38 -6.49 -24.71
C PHE A 134 -3.41 -5.35 -24.65
N THR A 135 -4.09 -5.24 -23.51
CA THR A 135 -5.02 -4.17 -23.24
C THR A 135 -4.27 -2.94 -22.74
N PRO A 136 -4.46 -1.75 -23.29
CA PRO A 136 -3.87 -0.51 -22.78
C PRO A 136 -4.44 -0.15 -21.40
N PHE A 137 -3.69 0.66 -20.64
CA PHE A 137 -4.15 1.22 -19.37
C PHE A 137 -4.90 2.52 -19.61
N GLU A 138 -5.94 2.76 -18.81
CA GLU A 138 -6.69 3.99 -18.86
C GLU A 138 -5.87 5.16 -18.27
N PRO A 139 -5.85 6.35 -18.90
CA PRO A 139 -5.07 7.48 -18.39
C PRO A 139 -5.41 7.89 -16.95
N GLY A 140 -6.71 7.83 -16.57
CA GLY A 140 -7.15 8.10 -15.19
C GLY A 140 -6.64 7.11 -14.17
N GLN A 141 -6.42 5.85 -14.57
CA GLN A 141 -5.82 4.82 -13.72
C GLN A 141 -4.34 5.11 -13.46
N ILE A 142 -3.60 5.48 -14.49
CA ILE A 142 -2.19 5.85 -14.37
C ILE A 142 -2.03 7.13 -13.56
N ALA A 143 -2.91 8.12 -13.77
CA ALA A 143 -2.93 9.35 -12.97
C ALA A 143 -3.22 9.09 -11.48
N ALA A 144 -3.93 8.01 -11.13
CA ALA A 144 -4.14 7.58 -9.76
C ALA A 144 -2.95 6.78 -9.19
N LEU A 145 -2.30 5.95 -10.03
CA LEU A 145 -1.14 5.15 -9.64
C LEU A 145 0.07 6.01 -9.25
N ILE A 146 0.38 7.05 -10.04
CA ILE A 146 1.58 7.87 -9.85
C ILE A 146 1.71 8.43 -8.42
N PRO A 147 0.72 9.16 -7.87
CA PRO A 147 0.84 9.70 -6.51
C PRO A 147 0.91 8.60 -5.44
N LEU A 148 0.20 7.47 -5.59
CA LEU A 148 0.30 6.34 -4.69
C LEU A 148 1.71 5.73 -4.70
N ALA A 149 2.26 5.46 -5.89
CA ALA A 149 3.60 4.88 -6.02
C ALA A 149 4.67 5.81 -5.43
N ARG A 150 4.60 7.12 -5.69
CA ARG A 150 5.52 8.11 -5.11
C ARG A 150 5.47 8.15 -3.59
N ASP A 151 4.27 8.09 -3.01
CA ASP A 151 4.08 8.08 -1.56
C ASP A 151 4.69 6.82 -0.92
N ILE A 152 4.46 5.63 -1.51
CA ILE A 152 5.07 4.37 -1.06
C ILE A 152 6.60 4.42 -1.20
N ILE A 153 7.12 4.86 -2.34
CA ILE A 153 8.55 4.97 -2.61
C ILE A 153 9.23 5.88 -1.58
N ALA A 154 8.64 7.05 -1.32
CA ALA A 154 9.17 8.01 -0.36
C ALA A 154 9.13 7.49 1.08
N ARG A 155 8.03 6.82 1.48
CA ARG A 155 7.84 6.29 2.83
C ARG A 155 8.84 5.21 3.19
N TYR A 156 9.22 4.37 2.23
CA TYR A 156 10.11 3.22 2.45
C TYR A 156 11.51 3.40 1.86
N ASP A 157 11.84 4.55 1.28
CA ASP A 157 13.10 4.81 0.57
C ASP A 157 13.39 3.72 -0.48
N ILE A 158 12.37 3.33 -1.27
CA ILE A 158 12.50 2.32 -2.31
C ILE A 158 13.36 2.87 -3.44
N LYS A 159 14.44 2.16 -3.76
CA LYS A 159 15.33 2.58 -4.83
C LYS A 159 14.69 2.34 -6.21
N PRO A 160 14.95 3.18 -7.23
CA PRO A 160 14.32 3.08 -8.56
C PRO A 160 14.39 1.67 -9.17
N GLN A 161 15.51 0.98 -9.04
CA GLN A 161 15.69 -0.39 -9.53
C GLN A 161 14.88 -1.45 -8.80
N ASN A 162 14.15 -1.08 -7.76
CA ASN A 162 13.27 -1.95 -6.99
C ASN A 162 11.77 -1.60 -7.19
N VAL A 163 11.46 -0.72 -8.14
CA VAL A 163 10.12 -0.54 -8.68
C VAL A 163 10.04 -1.42 -9.93
N VAL A 164 9.33 -2.53 -9.83
CA VAL A 164 9.45 -3.64 -10.78
C VAL A 164 8.10 -4.17 -11.25
N ALA A 165 8.11 -4.81 -12.41
CA ALA A 165 7.00 -5.61 -12.91
C ALA A 165 6.94 -6.98 -12.18
N HIS A 166 5.77 -7.60 -12.13
CA HIS A 166 5.69 -9.01 -11.75
C HIS A 166 6.49 -9.90 -12.73
N SER A 167 6.48 -9.57 -14.02
CA SER A 167 7.29 -10.25 -15.04
C SER A 167 8.80 -10.09 -14.82
N ASP A 168 9.28 -9.05 -14.14
CA ASP A 168 10.71 -8.91 -13.82
C ASP A 168 11.15 -9.90 -12.74
N ILE A 169 10.27 -10.17 -11.78
CA ILE A 169 10.55 -11.05 -10.63
C ILE A 169 10.14 -12.52 -10.87
N ALA A 170 9.33 -12.77 -11.91
CA ALA A 170 8.85 -14.11 -12.27
C ALA A 170 8.71 -14.29 -13.80
N PRO A 171 9.77 -14.07 -14.63
CA PRO A 171 9.68 -13.93 -16.09
C PRO A 171 9.18 -15.18 -16.82
N GLN A 172 9.35 -16.39 -16.25
CA GLN A 172 8.87 -17.62 -16.86
C GLN A 172 7.39 -17.90 -16.62
N ARG A 173 6.74 -17.13 -15.75
CA ARG A 173 5.41 -17.41 -15.24
C ARG A 173 4.41 -16.27 -15.42
N LYS A 174 4.93 -15.03 -15.53
CA LYS A 174 4.13 -13.80 -15.47
C LYS A 174 4.45 -12.87 -16.64
N ASP A 175 3.39 -12.24 -17.15
CA ASP A 175 3.47 -11.24 -18.22
C ASP A 175 3.15 -9.81 -17.70
N ASP A 176 2.54 -9.72 -16.50
CA ASP A 176 2.04 -8.46 -15.94
C ASP A 176 3.18 -7.53 -15.44
N PRO A 177 3.03 -6.22 -15.57
CA PRO A 177 1.90 -5.47 -16.11
C PRO A 177 1.90 -5.37 -17.65
N GLY A 178 2.79 -6.07 -18.35
CA GLY A 178 2.85 -6.17 -19.81
C GLY A 178 3.52 -4.99 -20.51
N PRO A 179 3.72 -5.09 -21.84
CA PRO A 179 4.52 -4.14 -22.60
C PRO A 179 3.86 -2.78 -22.83
N LEU A 180 2.54 -2.65 -22.56
CA LEU A 180 1.83 -1.38 -22.68
C LEU A 180 1.79 -0.57 -21.38
N PHE A 181 2.44 -1.08 -20.31
CA PHE A 181 2.54 -0.32 -19.07
C PHE A 181 3.48 0.88 -19.26
N PRO A 182 3.09 2.10 -18.84
CA PRO A 182 3.78 3.33 -19.20
C PRO A 182 4.96 3.63 -18.27
N TRP A 183 5.96 2.74 -18.19
CA TRP A 183 7.16 2.89 -17.34
C TRP A 183 7.86 4.24 -17.51
N ARG A 184 7.94 4.74 -18.77
CA ARG A 184 8.59 6.03 -19.05
C ARG A 184 7.85 7.18 -18.37
N GLU A 185 6.53 7.16 -18.41
CA GLU A 185 5.70 8.20 -17.77
C GLU A 185 5.90 8.21 -16.25
N LEU A 186 5.89 7.02 -15.62
CA LEU A 186 6.17 6.92 -14.19
C LEU A 186 7.57 7.44 -13.85
N ALA A 187 8.60 7.06 -14.60
CA ALA A 187 9.97 7.49 -14.38
C ALA A 187 10.16 9.01 -14.54
N GLN A 188 9.36 9.68 -15.37
CA GLN A 188 9.37 11.14 -15.53
C GLN A 188 8.73 11.87 -14.35
N GLN A 189 7.95 11.18 -13.57
CA GLN A 189 7.25 11.73 -12.40
C GLN A 189 7.99 11.48 -11.06
N GLY A 190 9.16 10.88 -11.09
CA GLY A 190 10.01 10.53 -9.94
C GLY A 190 10.01 9.07 -9.66
#